data_7ed704f54c0f812938456ed2ee59673c
#
_entry.id   7ed704f54c0f812938456ed2ee59673c
#
_cell.length_a   1.000
_cell.length_b   1.000
_cell.length_c   1.000
_cell.angle_alpha   90.00
_cell.angle_beta   90.00
_cell.angle_gamma   90.00
#
_symmetry.space_group_name_H-M   'P 1'
#
loop_
_entity.id
_entity.type
_entity.pdbx_description
1 polymer ?
#
loop_
_entity_poly.entity_id
_entity_poly.type
_entity_poly.pdbx_seq_one_letter_code
_entity_poly.pdbx_strand_id
1 'polypeptide(L)'
;MSAIRLLVLGAVRQHGRAHGYQVRNDLEYWGAHEWSNAKPGSIYHALKQMAKQGLLHAHEIAPSTAGGPPRTEYEITAAGTEEFLALLRESLTSYDQKMDVRSAGIGFIVDLPRDEAVALLEERIRGIEQWRAAVTEHYVPEDGPAQLGHIGEIMDLWVHSADADAAWTRGLIDRVEGGAYTFAGEGEPFVGVLRDDQENPYATGERHPEDAR
;
A
#
# COMPACT_ATOMS: atom_id res chain seq x y z
N MET A 1 -6.93 -2.53 8.90
CA MET A 1 -5.51 -2.62 8.42
C MET A 1 -4.90 -1.23 8.31
N SER A 2 -3.55 -1.07 8.31
CA SER A 2 -2.85 0.22 8.17
C SER A 2 -1.91 0.17 6.96
N ALA A 3 -2.05 1.12 6.04
CA ALA A 3 -1.22 1.23 4.83
C ALA A 3 0.29 1.25 5.13
N ILE A 4 0.70 1.93 6.21
CA ILE A 4 2.12 2.04 6.57
C ILE A 4 2.80 0.69 6.82
N ARG A 5 2.06 -0.28 7.37
CA ARG A 5 2.59 -1.62 7.63
C ARG A 5 2.92 -2.33 6.31
N LEU A 6 2.00 -2.31 5.36
CA LEU A 6 2.19 -2.88 4.02
C LEU A 6 3.32 -2.16 3.27
N LEU A 7 3.33 -0.83 3.28
CA LEU A 7 4.33 -0.01 2.61
C LEU A 7 5.75 -0.28 3.13
N VAL A 8 5.93 -0.32 4.45
CA VAL A 8 7.26 -0.53 5.06
C VAL A 8 7.77 -1.95 4.83
N LEU A 9 6.89 -2.98 4.96
CA LEU A 9 7.29 -4.36 4.65
C LEU A 9 7.65 -4.51 3.17
N GLY A 10 6.88 -3.90 2.27
CA GLY A 10 7.14 -3.90 0.83
C GLY A 10 8.47 -3.24 0.49
N ALA A 11 8.75 -2.06 1.03
CA ALA A 11 10.02 -1.35 0.82
C ALA A 11 11.22 -2.19 1.30
N VAL A 12 11.18 -2.72 2.52
CA VAL A 12 12.26 -3.59 3.03
C VAL A 12 12.44 -4.84 2.15
N ARG A 13 11.33 -5.45 1.70
CA ARG A 13 11.35 -6.64 0.84
C ARG A 13 12.02 -6.36 -0.51
N GLN A 14 11.75 -5.23 -1.14
CA GLN A 14 12.33 -4.85 -2.44
C GLN A 14 13.85 -4.63 -2.38
N HIS A 15 14.36 -4.13 -1.26
CA HIS A 15 15.81 -4.00 -1.03
C HIS A 15 16.49 -5.31 -0.59
N GLY A 16 15.73 -6.27 -0.06
CA GLY A 16 16.29 -7.40 0.69
C GLY A 16 16.77 -6.98 2.09
N ARG A 17 17.64 -5.96 2.15
CA ARG A 17 18.06 -5.23 3.36
C ARG A 17 17.97 -3.74 3.14
N ALA A 18 17.46 -3.00 4.12
CA ALA A 18 17.29 -1.55 4.02
C ALA A 18 17.60 -0.84 5.33
N HIS A 19 18.27 0.28 5.24
CA HIS A 19 18.31 1.25 6.34
C HIS A 19 16.96 1.98 6.45
N GLY A 20 16.62 2.46 7.65
CA GLY A 20 15.38 3.20 7.85
C GLY A 20 15.26 4.46 6.98
N TYR A 21 16.39 5.11 6.64
CA TYR A 21 16.36 6.26 5.74
C TYR A 21 16.07 5.88 4.27
N GLN A 22 16.51 4.70 3.81
CA GLN A 22 16.19 4.19 2.47
C GLN A 22 14.69 3.93 2.36
N VAL A 23 14.10 3.22 3.36
CA VAL A 23 12.65 3.00 3.42
C VAL A 23 11.89 4.33 3.42
N ARG A 24 12.36 5.35 4.19
CA ARG A 24 11.77 6.69 4.16
C ARG A 24 11.83 7.30 2.76
N ASN A 25 13.00 7.27 2.13
CA ASN A 25 13.19 7.86 0.80
C ASN A 25 12.31 7.19 -0.27
N ASP A 26 12.13 5.86 -0.19
CA ASP A 26 11.22 5.15 -1.11
C ASP A 26 9.78 5.60 -0.90
N LEU A 27 9.31 5.68 0.34
CA LEU A 27 7.95 6.11 0.63
C LEU A 27 7.72 7.59 0.24
N GLU A 28 8.73 8.44 0.36
CA GLU A 28 8.71 9.82 -0.15
C GLU A 28 8.66 9.84 -1.68
N TYR A 29 9.48 9.02 -2.35
CA TYR A 29 9.49 8.89 -3.81
C TYR A 29 8.16 8.38 -4.36
N TRP A 30 7.49 7.47 -3.67
CA TRP A 30 6.14 7.00 -4.02
C TRP A 30 5.05 8.04 -3.69
N GLY A 31 5.39 9.17 -3.13
CA GLY A 31 4.44 10.17 -2.68
C GLY A 31 3.54 9.70 -1.54
N ALA A 32 3.94 8.65 -0.80
CA ALA A 32 3.11 8.04 0.22
C ALA A 32 2.71 8.98 1.36
N HIS A 33 3.47 10.04 1.60
CA HIS A 33 3.16 11.09 2.57
C HIS A 33 1.94 11.95 2.18
N GLU A 34 1.60 12.01 0.88
CA GLU A 34 0.46 12.77 0.35
C GLU A 34 -0.88 12.03 0.56
N TRP A 35 -0.89 10.72 0.34
CA TRP A 35 -2.11 9.92 0.33
C TRP A 35 -2.23 8.91 1.48
N SER A 36 -1.20 8.79 2.33
CA SER A 36 -1.21 7.93 3.50
C SER A 36 -0.64 8.64 4.72
N ASN A 37 -0.66 7.97 5.87
CA ASN A 37 -0.04 8.51 7.10
C ASN A 37 1.45 8.14 7.24
N ALA A 38 2.18 8.00 6.12
CA ALA A 38 3.59 7.63 6.06
C ALA A 38 4.51 8.83 6.34
N LYS A 39 4.45 9.35 7.56
CA LYS A 39 5.36 10.39 8.05
C LYS A 39 6.65 9.76 8.60
N PRO A 40 7.81 10.47 8.59
CA PRO A 40 9.07 9.93 9.08
C PRO A 40 8.97 9.22 10.43
N GLY A 41 8.35 9.86 11.43
CA GLY A 41 8.15 9.28 12.75
C GLY A 41 7.35 7.96 12.74
N SER A 42 6.30 7.86 11.92
CA SER A 42 5.50 6.65 11.81
C SER A 42 6.23 5.53 11.07
N ILE A 43 7.11 5.84 10.10
CA ILE A 43 7.95 4.87 9.38
C ILE A 43 8.94 4.22 10.35
N TYR A 44 9.73 5.01 11.08
CA TYR A 44 10.68 4.48 12.05
C TYR A 44 10.01 3.73 13.21
N HIS A 45 8.83 4.18 13.65
CA HIS A 45 8.03 3.46 14.63
C HIS A 45 7.59 2.09 14.09
N ALA A 46 7.09 2.04 12.86
CA ALA A 46 6.66 0.80 12.20
C ALA A 46 7.82 -0.19 12.07
N LEU A 47 9.00 0.24 11.60
CA LEU A 47 10.21 -0.60 11.51
C LEU A 47 10.56 -1.23 12.85
N LYS A 48 10.62 -0.41 13.93
CA LYS A 48 10.93 -0.89 15.28
C LYS A 48 9.87 -1.87 15.81
N GLN A 49 8.59 -1.60 15.58
CA GLN A 49 7.51 -2.47 16.03
C GLN A 49 7.51 -3.80 15.27
N MET A 50 7.72 -3.79 13.97
CA MET A 50 7.78 -5.01 13.17
C MET A 50 9.02 -5.85 13.50
N ALA A 51 10.15 -5.22 13.82
CA ALA A 51 11.31 -5.93 14.34
C ALA A 51 11.01 -6.61 15.70
N LYS A 52 10.33 -5.93 16.64
CA LYS A 52 9.88 -6.52 17.91
C LYS A 52 8.89 -7.68 17.73
N GLN A 53 8.11 -7.66 16.65
CA GLN A 53 7.14 -8.71 16.30
C GLN A 53 7.79 -9.90 15.55
N GLY A 54 9.09 -9.83 15.25
CA GLY A 54 9.80 -10.86 14.50
C GLY A 54 9.52 -10.88 13.00
N LEU A 55 8.88 -9.84 12.48
CA LEU A 55 8.61 -9.69 11.03
C LEU A 55 9.82 -9.13 10.28
N LEU A 56 10.67 -8.41 10.98
CA LEU A 56 11.95 -7.90 10.48
C LEU A 56 13.08 -8.34 11.43
N HIS A 57 14.23 -8.65 10.88
CA HIS A 57 15.49 -8.69 11.61
C HIS A 57 16.11 -7.30 11.61
N ALA A 58 16.50 -6.81 12.79
CA ALA A 58 17.23 -5.56 12.96
C ALA A 58 18.71 -5.88 13.17
N HIS A 59 19.56 -5.47 12.23
CA HIS A 59 21.01 -5.62 12.31
C HIS A 59 21.61 -4.29 12.73
N GLU A 60 22.21 -4.25 13.92
CA GLU A 60 22.97 -3.08 14.37
C GLU A 60 24.33 -3.05 13.65
N ILE A 61 24.56 -1.99 12.91
CA ILE A 61 25.84 -1.75 12.25
C ILE A 61 26.66 -0.80 13.11
N ALA A 62 27.88 -1.22 13.44
CA ALA A 62 28.81 -0.39 14.17
C ALA A 62 29.01 0.98 13.48
N PRO A 63 29.21 2.07 14.26
CA PRO A 63 29.48 3.38 13.68
C PRO A 63 30.65 3.29 12.71
N SER A 64 30.56 3.97 11.56
CA SER A 64 31.72 4.08 10.67
C SER A 64 32.85 4.76 11.41
N THR A 65 34.11 4.44 11.07
CA THR A 65 35.31 5.07 11.62
C THR A 65 35.36 6.60 11.43
N ALA A 66 34.43 7.15 10.61
CA ALA A 66 34.23 8.59 10.38
C ALA A 66 33.29 9.27 11.40
N GLY A 67 32.80 8.53 12.44
CA GLY A 67 32.03 9.14 13.54
C GLY A 67 30.59 9.49 13.14
N GLY A 68 29.71 8.49 12.98
CA GLY A 68 28.26 8.66 12.84
C GLY A 68 27.51 7.85 13.88
N PRO A 69 26.21 8.11 14.12
CA PRO A 69 25.43 7.28 15.00
C PRO A 69 25.33 5.83 14.46
N PRO A 70 25.14 4.83 15.36
CA PRO A 70 24.90 3.46 14.94
C PRO A 70 23.73 3.41 13.96
N ARG A 71 23.89 2.70 12.84
CA ARG A 71 22.83 2.52 11.86
C ARG A 71 22.20 1.16 12.05
N THR A 72 20.88 1.08 11.89
CA THR A 72 20.16 -0.18 11.91
C THR A 72 19.72 -0.51 10.49
N GLU A 73 20.08 -1.68 10.01
CA GLU A 73 19.50 -2.29 8.81
C GLU A 73 18.38 -3.23 9.20
N TYR A 74 17.36 -3.27 8.38
CA TYR A 74 16.22 -4.16 8.52
C TYR A 74 16.18 -5.14 7.35
N GLU A 75 15.97 -6.41 7.66
CA GLU A 75 15.82 -7.50 6.70
C GLU A 75 14.49 -8.20 6.96
N ILE A 76 13.72 -8.51 5.91
CA ILE A 76 12.43 -9.17 6.09
C ILE A 76 12.62 -10.64 6.46
N THR A 77 11.84 -11.13 7.43
CA THR A 77 11.82 -12.54 7.81
C THR A 77 10.82 -13.33 6.97
N ALA A 78 10.83 -14.67 7.08
CA ALA A 78 9.78 -15.51 6.49
C ALA A 78 8.39 -15.11 7.02
N ALA A 79 8.23 -14.89 8.32
CA ALA A 79 6.98 -14.40 8.91
C ALA A 79 6.60 -12.99 8.40
N GLY A 80 7.59 -12.12 8.17
CA GLY A 80 7.36 -10.80 7.57
C GLY A 80 6.88 -10.89 6.13
N THR A 81 7.40 -11.83 5.36
CA THR A 81 6.95 -12.09 3.98
C THR A 81 5.52 -12.63 3.97
N GLU A 82 5.18 -13.56 4.85
CA GLU A 82 3.81 -14.07 4.99
C GLU A 82 2.83 -12.96 5.37
N GLU A 83 3.21 -12.13 6.35
CA GLU A 83 2.40 -10.96 6.74
C GLU A 83 2.21 -9.96 5.60
N PHE A 84 3.30 -9.65 4.85
CA PHE A 84 3.22 -8.78 3.68
C PHE A 84 2.21 -9.29 2.66
N LEU A 85 2.31 -10.57 2.30
CA LEU A 85 1.40 -11.17 1.32
C LEU A 85 -0.05 -11.25 1.84
N ALA A 86 -0.25 -11.51 3.13
CA ALA A 86 -1.58 -11.50 3.73
C ALA A 86 -2.22 -10.10 3.68
N LEU A 87 -1.47 -9.07 4.06
CA LEU A 87 -1.91 -7.67 3.99
C LEU A 87 -2.18 -7.23 2.54
N LEU A 88 -1.35 -7.66 1.60
CA LEU A 88 -1.52 -7.37 0.17
C LEU A 88 -2.83 -7.97 -0.35
N ARG A 89 -3.09 -9.25 -0.08
CA ARG A 89 -4.34 -9.92 -0.46
C ARG A 89 -5.56 -9.22 0.13
N GLU A 90 -5.54 -8.94 1.43
CA GLU A 90 -6.63 -8.24 2.11
C GLU A 90 -6.88 -6.85 1.51
N SER A 91 -5.81 -6.10 1.16
CA SER A 91 -5.94 -4.77 0.57
C SER A 91 -6.60 -4.75 -0.81
N LEU A 92 -6.43 -5.82 -1.58
CA LEU A 92 -7.00 -5.97 -2.92
C LEU A 92 -8.42 -6.54 -2.90
N THR A 93 -8.74 -7.40 -1.94
CA THR A 93 -10.04 -8.11 -1.85
C THR A 93 -11.12 -7.28 -1.18
N SER A 94 -10.82 -6.67 -0.02
CA SER A 94 -11.84 -5.94 0.77
C SER A 94 -12.29 -4.66 0.08
N TYR A 95 -13.61 -4.54 -0.11
CA TYR A 95 -14.22 -3.34 -0.73
C TYR A 95 -14.29 -2.15 0.24
N ASP A 96 -14.35 -2.38 1.55
CA ASP A 96 -14.48 -1.38 2.62
C ASP A 96 -13.14 -0.81 3.10
N GLN A 97 -12.03 -1.19 2.47
CA GLN A 97 -10.71 -0.66 2.81
C GLN A 97 -10.60 0.83 2.51
N LYS A 98 -9.88 1.52 3.38
CA LYS A 98 -9.53 2.92 3.16
C LYS A 98 -8.71 3.07 1.87
N MET A 99 -8.83 4.24 1.24
CA MET A 99 -8.14 4.56 -0.01
C MET A 99 -6.61 4.36 0.10
N ASP A 100 -6.00 4.74 1.22
CA ASP A 100 -4.56 4.58 1.46
C ASP A 100 -4.13 3.10 1.47
N VAL A 101 -4.91 2.23 2.11
CA VAL A 101 -4.64 0.78 2.13
C VAL A 101 -4.74 0.19 0.74
N ARG A 102 -5.78 0.55 -0.01
CA ARG A 102 -5.98 0.11 -1.39
C ARG A 102 -4.86 0.58 -2.31
N SER A 103 -4.48 1.86 -2.21
CA SER A 103 -3.38 2.43 -2.99
C SER A 103 -2.07 1.69 -2.73
N ALA A 104 -1.77 1.37 -1.46
CA ALA A 104 -0.61 0.55 -1.12
C ALA A 104 -0.69 -0.86 -1.74
N GLY A 105 -1.86 -1.51 -1.70
CA GLY A 105 -2.06 -2.82 -2.33
C GLY A 105 -1.85 -2.80 -3.84
N ILE A 106 -2.38 -1.79 -4.52
CA ILE A 106 -2.18 -1.63 -5.97
C ILE A 106 -0.72 -1.40 -6.31
N GLY A 107 0.02 -0.64 -5.46
CA GLY A 107 1.46 -0.42 -5.64
C GLY A 107 2.29 -1.71 -5.61
N PHE A 108 1.82 -2.74 -4.92
CA PHE A 108 2.48 -4.04 -4.82
C PHE A 108 1.75 -5.19 -5.54
N ILE A 109 0.73 -4.92 -6.34
CA ILE A 109 -0.09 -5.96 -6.98
C ILE A 109 0.74 -6.96 -7.80
N VAL A 110 1.82 -6.49 -8.39
CA VAL A 110 2.74 -7.30 -9.22
C VAL A 110 3.59 -8.29 -8.40
N ASP A 111 3.62 -8.17 -7.08
CA ASP A 111 4.27 -9.13 -6.18
C ASP A 111 3.49 -10.45 -6.01
N LEU A 112 2.25 -10.49 -6.51
CA LEU A 112 1.43 -11.71 -6.61
C LEU A 112 1.55 -12.34 -8.02
N PRO A 113 1.20 -13.63 -8.16
CA PRO A 113 0.91 -14.20 -9.47
C PRO A 113 -0.25 -13.46 -10.15
N ARG A 114 -0.23 -13.33 -11.48
CA ARG A 114 -1.24 -12.60 -12.27
C ARG A 114 -2.65 -13.12 -12.05
N ASP A 115 -2.82 -14.42 -12.12
CA ASP A 115 -4.10 -15.11 -11.92
C ASP A 115 -4.66 -14.91 -10.51
N GLU A 116 -3.80 -14.92 -9.51
CA GLU A 116 -4.17 -14.60 -8.13
C GLU A 116 -4.62 -13.14 -7.98
N ALA A 117 -3.88 -12.20 -8.56
CA ALA A 117 -4.25 -10.78 -8.52
C ALA A 117 -5.62 -10.53 -9.17
N VAL A 118 -5.90 -11.14 -10.32
CA VAL A 118 -7.21 -11.07 -10.99
C VAL A 118 -8.30 -11.65 -10.10
N ALA A 119 -8.11 -12.85 -9.53
CA ALA A 119 -9.11 -13.50 -8.67
C ALA A 119 -9.48 -12.63 -7.44
N LEU A 120 -8.48 -11.97 -6.81
CA LEU A 120 -8.71 -11.07 -5.67
C LEU A 120 -9.51 -9.82 -6.08
N LEU A 121 -9.20 -9.24 -7.25
CA LEU A 121 -9.94 -8.09 -7.77
C LEU A 121 -11.37 -8.45 -8.16
N GLU A 122 -11.60 -9.63 -8.71
CA GLU A 122 -12.96 -10.15 -8.98
C GLU A 122 -13.75 -10.36 -7.68
N GLU A 123 -13.10 -10.90 -6.63
CA GLU A 123 -13.73 -11.05 -5.32
C GLU A 123 -14.12 -9.68 -4.74
N ARG A 124 -13.27 -8.67 -4.90
CA ARG A 124 -13.59 -7.29 -4.54
C ARG A 124 -14.84 -6.80 -5.25
N ILE A 125 -14.97 -7.01 -6.57
CA ILE A 125 -16.15 -6.61 -7.35
C ILE A 125 -17.40 -7.30 -6.79
N ARG A 126 -17.33 -8.61 -6.51
CA ARG A 126 -18.44 -9.35 -5.91
C ARG A 126 -18.86 -8.75 -4.56
N GLY A 127 -17.90 -8.36 -3.72
CA GLY A 127 -18.17 -7.69 -2.44
C GLY A 127 -18.88 -6.35 -2.61
N ILE A 128 -18.43 -5.53 -3.57
CA ILE A 128 -19.06 -4.26 -3.91
C ILE A 128 -20.50 -4.45 -4.39
N GLU A 129 -20.73 -5.41 -5.31
CA GLU A 129 -22.04 -5.70 -5.87
C GLU A 129 -23.01 -6.23 -4.81
N GLN A 130 -22.56 -7.11 -3.92
CA GLN A 130 -23.36 -7.59 -2.78
C GLN A 130 -23.75 -6.46 -1.83
N TRP A 131 -22.80 -5.60 -1.47
CA TRP A 131 -23.08 -4.42 -0.63
C TRP A 131 -24.09 -3.48 -1.32
N ARG A 132 -23.86 -3.19 -2.62
CA ARG A 132 -24.74 -2.35 -3.42
C ARG A 132 -26.16 -2.90 -3.45
N ALA A 133 -26.31 -4.20 -3.72
CA ALA A 133 -27.60 -4.87 -3.75
C ALA A 133 -28.33 -4.75 -2.40
N ALA A 134 -27.63 -4.98 -1.28
CA ALA A 134 -28.20 -4.84 0.05
C ALA A 134 -28.67 -3.40 0.37
N VAL A 135 -27.92 -2.40 -0.08
CA VAL A 135 -28.32 -1.00 0.08
C VAL A 135 -29.56 -0.67 -0.77
N THR A 136 -29.54 -1.07 -2.05
CA THR A 136 -30.61 -0.74 -2.99
C THR A 136 -31.89 -1.55 -2.78
N GLU A 137 -31.86 -2.61 -1.97
CA GLU A 137 -33.07 -3.30 -1.53
C GLU A 137 -34.01 -2.38 -0.73
N HIS A 138 -33.44 -1.42 0.01
CA HIS A 138 -34.16 -0.53 0.92
C HIS A 138 -34.08 0.95 0.52
N TYR A 139 -33.30 1.27 -0.50
CA TYR A 139 -33.05 2.63 -0.96
C TYR A 139 -32.97 2.67 -2.49
N VAL A 140 -33.84 3.47 -3.11
CA VAL A 140 -33.83 3.74 -4.54
C VAL A 140 -33.12 5.10 -4.75
N PRO A 141 -31.93 5.15 -5.38
CA PRO A 141 -31.17 6.39 -5.51
C PRO A 141 -31.94 7.52 -6.17
N GLU A 142 -32.73 7.24 -7.21
CA GLU A 142 -33.54 8.21 -7.94
C GLU A 142 -34.63 8.87 -7.05
N ASP A 143 -35.13 8.14 -6.05
CA ASP A 143 -36.17 8.58 -5.12
C ASP A 143 -35.60 9.11 -3.81
N GLY A 144 -34.27 9.03 -3.63
CA GLY A 144 -33.58 9.35 -2.38
C GLY A 144 -33.93 10.70 -1.76
N PRO A 145 -33.92 11.82 -2.52
CA PRO A 145 -34.30 13.12 -2.00
C PRO A 145 -35.77 13.22 -1.55
N ALA A 146 -36.66 12.49 -2.21
CA ALA A 146 -38.08 12.46 -1.85
C ALA A 146 -38.35 11.62 -0.59
N GLN A 147 -37.57 10.54 -0.37
CA GLN A 147 -37.71 9.64 0.77
C GLN A 147 -37.00 10.15 2.04
N LEU A 148 -35.76 10.64 1.90
CA LEU A 148 -34.84 10.92 3.00
C LEU A 148 -34.35 12.37 3.05
N GLY A 149 -34.81 13.25 2.13
CA GLY A 149 -34.32 14.62 2.01
C GLY A 149 -32.79 14.61 1.77
N HIS A 150 -32.07 15.56 2.40
CA HIS A 150 -30.62 15.66 2.26
C HIS A 150 -29.84 14.46 2.80
N ILE A 151 -30.42 13.60 3.63
CA ILE A 151 -29.78 12.36 4.08
C ILE A 151 -29.69 11.36 2.94
N GLY A 152 -30.64 11.41 1.98
CA GLY A 152 -30.58 10.60 0.77
C GLY A 152 -29.31 10.84 -0.05
N GLU A 153 -28.75 12.05 -0.06
CA GLU A 153 -27.49 12.38 -0.74
C GLU A 153 -26.29 11.57 -0.21
N ILE A 154 -26.32 11.17 1.08
CA ILE A 154 -25.26 10.32 1.65
C ILE A 154 -25.33 8.93 1.05
N MET A 155 -26.52 8.37 0.91
CA MET A 155 -26.74 7.05 0.35
C MET A 155 -26.38 7.05 -1.15
N ASP A 156 -26.80 8.09 -1.86
CA ASP A 156 -26.47 8.28 -3.27
C ASP A 156 -24.94 8.37 -3.48
N LEU A 157 -24.26 9.17 -2.67
CA LEU A 157 -22.81 9.29 -2.70
C LEU A 157 -22.12 7.92 -2.49
N TRP A 158 -22.63 7.11 -1.57
CA TRP A 158 -22.05 5.79 -1.30
C TRP A 158 -22.26 4.82 -2.45
N VAL A 159 -23.47 4.77 -3.02
CA VAL A 159 -23.79 3.93 -4.19
C VAL A 159 -22.95 4.36 -5.40
N HIS A 160 -22.90 5.65 -5.66
CA HIS A 160 -22.10 6.20 -6.76
C HIS A 160 -20.60 5.89 -6.62
N SER A 161 -20.07 6.02 -5.40
CA SER A 161 -18.67 5.68 -5.11
C SER A 161 -18.38 4.19 -5.31
N ALA A 162 -19.32 3.32 -4.94
CA ALA A 162 -19.21 1.87 -5.15
C ALA A 162 -19.23 1.51 -6.63
N ASP A 163 -20.14 2.10 -7.41
CA ASP A 163 -20.22 1.89 -8.86
C ASP A 163 -18.95 2.35 -9.58
N ALA A 164 -18.40 3.50 -9.19
CA ALA A 164 -17.14 4.02 -9.72
C ALA A 164 -15.96 3.10 -9.37
N ASP A 165 -15.91 2.60 -8.15
CA ASP A 165 -14.87 1.66 -7.70
C ASP A 165 -14.93 0.33 -8.47
N ALA A 166 -16.13 -0.25 -8.64
CA ALA A 166 -16.33 -1.47 -9.42
C ALA A 166 -15.92 -1.27 -10.89
N ALA A 167 -16.28 -0.15 -11.50
CA ALA A 167 -15.93 0.16 -12.89
C ALA A 167 -14.41 0.31 -13.04
N TRP A 168 -13.75 1.02 -12.12
CA TRP A 168 -12.30 1.18 -12.12
C TRP A 168 -11.58 -0.16 -11.94
N THR A 169 -12.07 -1.01 -11.02
CA THR A 169 -11.51 -2.33 -10.75
C THR A 169 -11.61 -3.26 -11.96
N ARG A 170 -12.74 -3.24 -12.69
CA ARG A 170 -12.88 -3.99 -13.96
C ARG A 170 -11.85 -3.52 -14.99
N GLY A 171 -11.70 -2.21 -15.16
CA GLY A 171 -10.66 -1.66 -16.05
C GLY A 171 -9.24 -2.01 -15.63
N LEU A 172 -8.96 -2.21 -14.34
CA LEU A 172 -7.68 -2.73 -13.87
C LEU A 172 -7.50 -4.20 -14.26
N ILE A 173 -8.52 -5.04 -14.07
CA ILE A 173 -8.52 -6.45 -14.51
C ILE A 173 -8.22 -6.55 -15.99
N ASP A 174 -8.91 -5.78 -16.84
CA ASP A 174 -8.70 -5.77 -18.29
C ASP A 174 -7.23 -5.46 -18.65
N ARG A 175 -6.60 -4.51 -17.94
CA ARG A 175 -5.18 -4.18 -18.14
C ARG A 175 -4.24 -5.29 -17.68
N VAL A 176 -4.55 -5.91 -16.54
CA VAL A 176 -3.76 -7.02 -15.97
C VAL A 176 -3.82 -8.21 -16.92
N GLU A 177 -4.99 -8.63 -17.39
CA GLU A 177 -5.18 -9.72 -18.34
C GLU A 177 -4.59 -9.39 -19.72
N GLY A 178 -4.68 -8.12 -20.14
CA GLY A 178 -4.07 -7.63 -21.37
C GLY A 178 -2.55 -7.56 -21.35
N GLY A 179 -1.87 -7.99 -20.26
CA GLY A 179 -0.42 -8.06 -20.18
C GLY A 179 0.28 -6.71 -19.95
N ALA A 180 -0.41 -5.71 -19.39
CA ALA A 180 0.15 -4.38 -19.18
C ALA A 180 1.33 -4.34 -18.21
N TYR A 181 1.45 -5.33 -17.30
CA TYR A 181 2.46 -5.38 -16.25
C TYR A 181 3.13 -6.75 -16.20
N THR A 182 4.36 -6.82 -15.61
CA THR A 182 5.06 -8.08 -15.33
C THR A 182 4.82 -8.49 -13.89
N PHE A 183 4.25 -9.66 -13.67
CA PHE A 183 3.88 -10.20 -12.37
C PHE A 183 4.91 -11.18 -11.82
N ALA A 184 4.80 -11.55 -10.54
CA ALA A 184 5.65 -12.54 -9.91
C ALA A 184 5.64 -13.85 -10.71
N GLY A 185 6.85 -14.37 -11.03
CA GLY A 185 7.03 -15.58 -11.83
C GLY A 185 7.07 -15.38 -13.35
N GLU A 186 6.80 -14.18 -13.89
CA GLU A 186 6.80 -13.90 -15.34
C GLU A 186 8.09 -13.26 -15.86
N GLY A 187 8.95 -12.77 -14.98
CA GLY A 187 10.19 -12.09 -15.32
C GLY A 187 10.70 -11.20 -14.19
N GLU A 188 11.59 -10.26 -14.51
CA GLU A 188 12.04 -9.28 -13.53
C GLU A 188 10.89 -8.29 -13.23
N PRO A 189 10.42 -8.23 -11.97
CA PRO A 189 9.37 -7.29 -11.59
C PRO A 189 9.89 -5.85 -11.65
N PHE A 190 8.99 -4.91 -11.88
CA PHE A 190 9.30 -3.50 -11.69
C PHE A 190 9.63 -3.24 -10.21
N VAL A 191 10.86 -2.82 -9.94
CA VAL A 191 11.31 -2.47 -8.59
C VAL A 191 11.23 -0.95 -8.46
N GLY A 192 10.22 -0.49 -7.73
CA GLY A 192 9.93 0.94 -7.54
C GLY A 192 10.77 1.62 -6.45
N VAL A 193 11.96 1.10 -6.12
CA VAL A 193 12.85 1.71 -5.11
C VAL A 193 13.90 2.61 -5.74
N LEU A 194 14.28 3.67 -5.01
CA LEU A 194 15.42 4.48 -5.37
C LEU A 194 16.71 3.69 -5.16
N ARG A 195 17.54 3.62 -6.19
CA ARG A 195 18.90 3.10 -6.04
C ARG A 195 19.76 4.16 -5.36
N ASP A 196 20.81 3.74 -4.65
CA ASP A 196 21.70 4.63 -3.89
C ASP A 196 22.36 5.73 -4.74
N ASP A 197 22.43 5.54 -6.07
CA ASP A 197 22.97 6.49 -7.05
C ASP A 197 21.90 7.43 -7.66
N GLN A 198 20.63 7.29 -7.30
CA GLN A 198 19.52 8.08 -7.83
C GLN A 198 19.11 9.16 -6.85
N GLU A 199 19.08 10.42 -7.32
CA GLU A 199 18.47 11.50 -6.56
C GLU A 199 16.95 11.37 -6.59
N ASN A 200 16.33 11.53 -5.42
CA ASN A 200 14.86 11.57 -5.33
C ASN A 200 14.37 12.91 -5.93
N PRO A 201 13.69 12.90 -7.10
CA PRO A 201 13.20 14.11 -7.74
C PRO A 201 12.10 14.83 -6.93
N TYR A 202 11.54 14.17 -5.94
CA TYR A 202 10.51 14.70 -5.05
C TYR A 202 11.02 15.00 -3.64
N ALA A 203 12.33 14.87 -3.38
CA ALA A 203 12.91 15.28 -2.12
C ALA A 203 12.67 16.77 -1.94
N THR A 204 11.72 17.11 -1.08
CA THR A 204 11.56 18.49 -0.60
C THR A 204 12.85 18.84 0.10
N GLY A 205 13.56 19.89 -0.34
CA GLY A 205 14.92 20.26 0.08
C GLY A 205 15.11 20.66 1.55
N GLU A 206 14.24 20.24 2.43
CA GLU A 206 14.36 20.34 3.88
C GLU A 206 15.08 19.10 4.41
N ARG A 207 16.41 19.22 4.52
CA ARG A 207 17.18 18.29 5.38
C ARG A 207 16.65 18.44 6.79
N HIS A 208 15.99 17.40 7.29
CA HIS A 208 15.52 17.39 8.67
C HIS A 208 16.74 17.52 9.60
N PRO A 209 16.69 18.37 10.66
CA PRO A 209 17.82 18.59 11.57
C PRO A 209 18.32 17.32 12.30
N GLU A 210 17.57 16.23 12.24
CA GLU A 210 17.95 14.92 12.80
C GLU A 210 18.92 14.12 11.91
N ASP A 211 19.06 14.45 10.63
CA ASP A 211 20.00 13.79 9.72
C ASP A 211 21.43 14.34 9.83
N ALA A 212 21.63 15.39 10.66
CA ALA A 212 22.90 16.06 10.89
C ALA A 212 23.49 15.82 12.28
N ARG A 213 22.98 14.82 13.04
CA ARG A 213 23.52 14.49 14.36
C ARG A 213 23.89 13.03 14.48
#